data_3a9134e683c2df97d6fbd6f816ee8b25
#
_entry.id   3a9134e683c2df97d6fbd6f816ee8b25
#
_cell.length_a   1.000
_cell.length_b   1.000
_cell.length_c   1.000
_cell.angle_alpha   90.00
_cell.angle_beta   90.00
_cell.angle_gamma   90.00
#
_symmetry.space_group_name_H-M   'P 1'
#
loop_
_entity.id
_entity.type
_entity.pdbx_description
1 polymer ?
#
loop_
_entity_poly.entity_id
_entity_poly.type
_entity_poly.pdbx_seq_one_letter_code
_entity_poly.pdbx_strand_id
1 'polypeptide(L)'
;MNYWLFLLYTTISIAIFNSVGIALSFTKKYNAISKYLFILSIVSQLILIVYIWSLKNTAPLQTIAETRIWYSFFISVVGLFIYFKYKIKWMNIFTTLMCLMFNIIVLVKDNTITTPTPPILHSIWFIPHVSLYMVSYAILGCAAILSIMN
;
A
#
# COMPACT_ATOMS: atom_id res chain seq x y z
N MET A 1 21.43 7.80 -2.23
CA MET A 1 20.27 7.93 -3.14
C MET A 1 19.22 8.75 -2.41
N ASN A 2 18.74 9.84 -2.98
CA ASN A 2 17.79 10.71 -2.31
C ASN A 2 16.51 9.93 -2.02
N TYR A 3 16.07 9.91 -0.77
CA TYR A 3 14.85 9.26 -0.29
C TYR A 3 13.63 9.54 -1.21
N TRP A 4 13.47 10.80 -1.63
CA TRP A 4 12.38 11.24 -2.50
C TRP A 4 12.41 10.57 -3.89
N LEU A 5 13.60 10.44 -4.50
CA LEU A 5 13.75 9.73 -5.78
C LEU A 5 13.38 8.26 -5.65
N PHE A 6 13.76 7.60 -4.55
CA PHE A 6 13.40 6.20 -4.31
C PHE A 6 11.88 6.03 -4.15
N LEU A 7 11.23 6.93 -3.40
CA LEU A 7 9.79 6.95 -3.25
C LEU A 7 9.09 7.16 -4.61
N LEU A 8 9.61 8.07 -5.45
CA LEU A 8 9.06 8.34 -6.78
C LEU A 8 9.19 7.11 -7.70
N TYR A 9 10.37 6.49 -7.77
CA TYR A 9 10.56 5.30 -8.60
C TYR A 9 9.70 4.12 -8.15
N THR A 10 9.57 3.89 -6.86
CA THR A 10 8.70 2.83 -6.33
C THR A 10 7.24 3.12 -6.61
N THR A 11 6.78 4.36 -6.48
CA THR A 11 5.39 4.74 -6.81
C THR A 11 5.10 4.56 -8.29
N ILE A 12 6.02 4.93 -9.19
CA ILE A 12 5.88 4.70 -10.63
C ILE A 12 5.83 3.20 -10.94
N SER A 13 6.70 2.39 -10.33
CA SER A 13 6.69 0.93 -10.56
C SER A 13 5.38 0.29 -10.08
N ILE A 14 4.85 0.70 -8.93
CA ILE A 14 3.55 0.26 -8.41
C ILE A 14 2.42 0.65 -9.38
N ALA A 15 2.44 1.88 -9.91
CA ALA A 15 1.45 2.35 -10.87
C ALA A 15 1.48 1.51 -12.16
N ILE A 16 2.67 1.23 -12.71
CA ILE A 16 2.83 0.44 -13.93
C ILE A 16 2.35 -0.99 -13.71
N PHE A 17 2.83 -1.68 -12.66
CA PHE A 17 2.47 -3.07 -12.39
C PHE A 17 0.97 -3.24 -12.17
N ASN A 18 0.35 -2.35 -11.41
CA ASN A 18 -1.08 -2.40 -11.16
C ASN A 18 -1.90 -2.08 -12.42
N SER A 19 -1.53 -1.04 -13.19
CA SER A 19 -2.25 -0.67 -14.41
C SER A 19 -2.21 -1.79 -15.46
N VAL A 20 -1.02 -2.36 -15.69
CA VAL A 20 -0.87 -3.50 -16.60
C VAL A 20 -1.58 -4.74 -16.04
N GLY A 21 -1.48 -4.98 -14.73
CA GLY A 21 -2.19 -6.07 -14.05
C GLY A 21 -3.71 -5.97 -14.22
N ILE A 22 -4.29 -4.78 -14.06
CA ILE A 22 -5.73 -4.54 -14.29
C ILE A 22 -6.08 -4.82 -15.76
N ALA A 23 -5.35 -4.24 -16.71
CA ALA A 23 -5.61 -4.44 -18.14
C ALA A 23 -5.60 -5.93 -18.52
N LEU A 24 -4.62 -6.69 -18.02
CA LEU A 24 -4.51 -8.13 -18.29
C LEU A 24 -5.57 -8.96 -17.55
N SER A 25 -6.09 -8.50 -16.40
CA SER A 25 -7.11 -9.22 -15.64
C SER A 25 -8.44 -9.36 -16.39
N PHE A 26 -8.74 -8.44 -17.31
CA PHE A 26 -9.94 -8.51 -18.14
C PHE A 26 -9.80 -9.55 -19.27
N THR A 27 -8.58 -9.95 -19.63
CA THR A 27 -8.31 -10.94 -20.66
C THR A 27 -8.16 -12.32 -20.01
N LYS A 28 -9.06 -13.26 -20.31
CA LYS A 28 -9.05 -14.62 -19.73
C LYS A 28 -7.71 -15.35 -19.88
N LYS A 29 -7.02 -15.15 -21.01
CA LYS A 29 -5.75 -15.80 -21.35
C LYS A 29 -4.59 -15.40 -20.41
N TYR A 30 -4.57 -14.15 -19.90
CA TYR A 30 -3.45 -13.61 -19.15
C TYR A 30 -3.74 -13.42 -17.64
N ASN A 31 -4.80 -14.05 -17.15
CA ASN A 31 -5.23 -13.92 -15.75
C ASN A 31 -4.14 -14.37 -14.74
N ALA A 32 -3.31 -15.37 -15.10
CA ALA A 32 -2.19 -15.79 -14.26
C ALA A 32 -1.10 -14.70 -14.18
N ILE A 33 -0.74 -14.08 -15.31
CA ILE A 33 0.26 -13.00 -15.37
C ILE A 33 -0.22 -11.77 -14.57
N SER A 34 -1.50 -11.43 -14.66
CA SER A 34 -2.11 -10.36 -13.87
C SER A 34 -1.89 -10.55 -12.37
N LYS A 35 -2.06 -11.77 -11.86
CA LYS A 35 -1.84 -12.08 -10.43
C LYS A 35 -0.39 -11.86 -10.02
N TYR A 36 0.58 -12.28 -10.84
CA TYR A 36 2.00 -12.04 -10.56
C TYR A 36 2.35 -10.55 -10.56
N LEU A 37 1.75 -9.75 -11.44
CA LEU A 37 1.95 -8.30 -11.46
C LEU A 37 1.43 -7.61 -10.20
N PHE A 38 0.27 -8.02 -9.68
CA PHE A 38 -0.23 -7.50 -8.40
C PHE A 38 0.67 -7.90 -7.23
N ILE A 39 1.18 -9.14 -7.21
CA ILE A 39 2.15 -9.57 -6.19
C ILE A 39 3.43 -8.73 -6.29
N LEU A 40 3.93 -8.49 -7.50
CA LEU A 40 5.14 -7.69 -7.74
C LEU A 40 4.95 -6.24 -7.28
N SER A 41 3.77 -5.67 -7.47
CA SER A 41 3.41 -4.35 -6.94
C SER A 41 3.47 -4.32 -5.41
N ILE A 42 2.92 -5.32 -4.72
CA ILE A 42 2.97 -5.44 -3.26
C ILE A 42 4.42 -5.61 -2.77
N VAL A 43 5.23 -6.41 -3.48
CA VAL A 43 6.66 -6.58 -3.15
C VAL A 43 7.41 -5.25 -3.30
N SER A 44 7.15 -4.48 -4.36
CA SER A 44 7.75 -3.14 -4.54
C SER A 44 7.41 -2.22 -3.37
N GLN A 45 6.19 -2.29 -2.86
CA GLN A 45 5.77 -1.49 -1.72
C GLN A 45 6.41 -1.97 -0.41
N LEU A 46 6.57 -3.27 -0.23
CA LEU A 46 7.31 -3.83 0.91
C LEU A 46 8.78 -3.38 0.89
N ILE A 47 9.42 -3.38 -0.27
CA ILE A 47 10.80 -2.88 -0.44
C ILE A 47 10.90 -1.40 -0.02
N LEU A 48 9.92 -0.57 -0.38
CA LEU A 48 9.86 0.82 0.06
C LEU A 48 9.79 0.93 1.59
N ILE A 49 8.94 0.14 2.24
CA ILE A 49 8.79 0.13 3.70
C ILE A 49 10.10 -0.29 4.38
N VAL A 50 10.73 -1.36 3.90
CA VAL A 50 12.02 -1.86 4.42
C VAL A 50 13.12 -0.83 4.23
N TYR A 51 13.15 -0.14 3.09
CA TYR A 51 14.11 0.93 2.82
C TYR A 51 13.95 2.10 3.81
N ILE A 52 12.72 2.55 4.06
CA ILE A 52 12.45 3.60 5.06
C ILE A 52 12.88 3.14 6.46
N TRP A 53 12.60 1.88 6.79
CA TRP A 53 13.01 1.29 8.07
C TRP A 53 14.53 1.31 8.24
N SER A 54 15.28 0.90 7.22
CA SER A 54 16.74 0.90 7.25
C SER A 54 17.36 2.31 7.40
N LEU A 55 16.69 3.34 6.86
CA LEU A 55 17.15 4.72 6.98
C LEU A 55 16.91 5.31 8.37
N LYS A 56 15.81 4.95 9.01
CA LYS A 56 15.39 5.52 10.30
C LYS A 56 15.90 4.74 11.51
N ASN A 57 16.27 3.48 11.34
CA ASN A 57 16.58 2.53 12.44
C ASN A 57 15.42 2.36 13.45
N THR A 58 14.23 2.85 13.13
CA THR A 58 13.00 2.73 13.93
C THR A 58 11.86 2.25 13.03
N ALA A 59 10.88 1.55 13.60
CA ALA A 59 9.73 1.09 12.81
C ALA A 59 9.01 2.28 12.16
N PRO A 60 8.80 2.27 10.83
CA PRO A 60 8.23 3.40 10.09
C PRO A 60 6.71 3.45 10.26
N LEU A 61 6.24 3.78 11.48
CA LEU A 61 4.83 3.91 11.87
C LEU A 61 4.56 5.20 12.64
N GLN A 62 5.58 6.04 12.79
CA GLN A 62 5.55 7.19 13.69
C GLN A 62 5.06 8.48 13.02
N THR A 63 5.11 8.56 11.69
CA THR A 63 4.69 9.76 10.95
C THR A 63 3.43 9.49 10.12
N ILE A 64 2.69 10.56 9.81
CA ILE A 64 1.49 10.48 8.97
C ILE A 64 1.80 9.91 7.57
N ALA A 65 2.98 10.23 7.02
CA ALA A 65 3.41 9.69 5.74
C ALA A 65 3.64 8.18 5.80
N GLU A 66 4.32 7.72 6.84
CA GLU A 66 4.59 6.29 7.04
C GLU A 66 3.30 5.49 7.24
N THR A 67 2.36 6.00 8.04
CA THR A 67 1.06 5.34 8.22
C THR A 67 0.27 5.24 6.92
N ARG A 68 0.36 6.23 6.02
CA ARG A 68 -0.25 6.16 4.68
C ARG A 68 0.38 5.09 3.80
N ILE A 69 1.72 4.94 3.83
CA ILE A 69 2.43 3.89 3.08
C ILE A 69 2.02 2.51 3.60
N TRP A 70 1.96 2.31 4.91
CA TRP A 70 1.48 1.06 5.51
C TRP A 70 0.02 0.76 5.16
N TYR A 71 -0.85 1.78 5.22
CA TYR A 71 -2.26 1.61 4.86
C TYR A 71 -2.41 1.21 3.39
N SER A 72 -1.66 1.85 2.48
CA SER A 72 -1.68 1.49 1.06
C SER A 72 -1.17 0.07 0.81
N PHE A 73 -0.20 -0.40 1.60
CA PHE A 73 0.28 -1.78 1.57
C PHE A 73 -0.82 -2.76 2.01
N PHE A 74 -1.42 -2.54 3.18
CA PHE A 74 -2.45 -3.44 3.70
C PHE A 74 -3.71 -3.48 2.81
N ILE A 75 -4.15 -2.35 2.26
CA ILE A 75 -5.32 -2.34 1.36
C ILE A 75 -5.05 -3.12 0.07
N SER A 76 -3.81 -3.07 -0.44
CA SER A 76 -3.39 -3.87 -1.61
C SER A 76 -3.36 -5.37 -1.29
N VAL A 77 -2.85 -5.75 -0.11
CA VAL A 77 -2.82 -7.15 0.33
C VAL A 77 -4.23 -7.71 0.52
N VAL A 78 -5.10 -6.98 1.22
CA VAL A 78 -6.50 -7.39 1.44
C VAL A 78 -7.26 -7.46 0.13
N GLY A 79 -7.08 -6.48 -0.76
CA GLY A 79 -7.70 -6.47 -2.09
C GLY A 79 -7.29 -7.66 -2.94
N LEU A 80 -6.00 -8.00 -2.93
CA LEU A 80 -5.49 -9.18 -3.63
C LEU A 80 -6.04 -10.48 -3.05
N PHE A 81 -6.15 -10.59 -1.73
CA PHE A 81 -6.77 -11.74 -1.05
C PHE A 81 -8.23 -11.92 -1.48
N ILE A 82 -9.02 -10.84 -1.50
CA ILE A 82 -10.41 -10.85 -1.95
C ILE A 82 -10.49 -11.26 -3.43
N TYR A 83 -9.59 -10.73 -4.26
CA TYR A 83 -9.53 -11.11 -5.68
C TYR A 83 -9.25 -12.60 -5.88
N PHE A 84 -8.34 -13.20 -5.09
CA PHE A 84 -8.06 -14.63 -5.19
C PHE A 84 -9.24 -15.50 -4.76
N LYS A 85 -9.91 -15.09 -3.68
CA LYS A 85 -11.02 -15.86 -3.09
C LYS A 85 -12.32 -15.72 -3.89
N TYR A 86 -12.69 -14.50 -4.27
CA TYR A 86 -13.99 -14.19 -4.86
C TYR A 86 -13.94 -13.89 -6.36
N LYS A 87 -12.74 -13.75 -6.94
CA LYS A 87 -12.50 -13.43 -8.37
C LYS A 87 -13.15 -12.13 -8.84
N ILE A 88 -13.38 -11.19 -7.94
CA ILE A 88 -13.98 -9.87 -8.20
C ILE A 88 -12.91 -8.95 -8.78
N LYS A 89 -12.90 -8.76 -10.11
CA LYS A 89 -11.87 -7.97 -10.81
C LYS A 89 -11.92 -6.48 -10.47
N TRP A 90 -13.11 -5.94 -10.28
CA TRP A 90 -13.33 -4.54 -9.94
C TRP A 90 -12.67 -4.14 -8.62
N MET A 91 -12.55 -5.07 -7.68
CA MET A 91 -11.88 -4.84 -6.40
C MET A 91 -10.43 -4.37 -6.59
N ASN A 92 -9.70 -4.95 -7.54
CA ASN A 92 -8.32 -4.55 -7.82
C ASN A 92 -8.21 -3.12 -8.37
N ILE A 93 -9.21 -2.64 -9.11
CA ILE A 93 -9.24 -1.25 -9.60
C ILE A 93 -9.34 -0.29 -8.42
N PHE A 94 -10.27 -0.53 -7.50
CA PHE A 94 -10.46 0.34 -6.33
C PHE A 94 -9.27 0.31 -5.38
N THR A 95 -8.73 -0.87 -5.08
CA THR A 95 -7.55 -0.99 -4.20
C THR A 95 -6.31 -0.36 -4.83
N THR A 96 -6.13 -0.47 -6.14
CA THR A 96 -5.06 0.22 -6.87
C THR A 96 -5.22 1.73 -6.80
N LEU A 97 -6.43 2.24 -7.03
CA LEU A 97 -6.71 3.67 -6.97
C LEU A 97 -6.43 4.23 -5.58
N MET A 98 -6.86 3.56 -4.52
CA MET A 98 -6.58 3.93 -3.15
C MET A 98 -5.08 3.87 -2.82
N CYS A 99 -4.40 2.80 -3.24
CA CYS A 99 -2.96 2.64 -3.07
C CYS A 99 -2.19 3.80 -3.72
N LEU A 100 -2.49 4.13 -4.97
CA LEU A 100 -1.84 5.21 -5.70
C LEU A 100 -2.15 6.58 -5.08
N MET A 101 -3.39 6.82 -4.68
CA MET A 101 -3.78 8.07 -4.02
C MET A 101 -2.93 8.32 -2.77
N PHE A 102 -2.77 7.32 -1.89
CA PHE A 102 -1.96 7.47 -0.68
C PHE A 102 -0.47 7.69 -1.00
N ASN A 103 0.10 6.96 -1.95
CA ASN A 103 1.49 7.14 -2.36
C ASN A 103 1.73 8.52 -2.99
N ILE A 104 0.81 9.03 -3.82
CA ILE A 104 0.89 10.37 -4.42
C ILE A 104 0.82 11.45 -3.33
N ILE A 105 -0.08 11.32 -2.34
CA ILE A 105 -0.16 12.27 -1.23
C ILE A 105 1.17 12.33 -0.46
N VAL A 106 1.84 11.19 -0.26
CA VAL A 106 3.15 11.16 0.40
C VAL A 106 4.22 11.84 -0.46
N LEU A 107 4.20 11.64 -1.78
CA LEU A 107 5.12 12.32 -2.71
C LEU A 107 4.96 13.85 -2.70
N VAL A 108 3.72 14.35 -2.66
CA VAL A 108 3.43 15.79 -2.68
C VAL A 108 3.76 16.45 -1.35
N LYS A 109 3.61 15.74 -0.22
CA LYS A 109 3.86 16.25 1.13
C LYS A 109 5.18 15.71 1.71
N ASP A 110 6.27 15.96 1.03
CA ASP A 110 7.61 15.44 1.35
C ASP A 110 8.09 15.72 2.80
N ASN A 111 7.72 16.86 3.38
CA ASN A 111 8.15 17.28 4.71
C ASN A 111 7.56 16.45 5.88
N THR A 112 6.65 15.54 5.63
CA THR A 112 5.95 14.80 6.70
C THR A 112 6.73 13.61 7.25
N ILE A 113 7.82 13.21 6.60
CA ILE A 113 8.64 12.06 7.03
C ILE A 113 9.74 12.47 8.00
N THR A 114 10.21 13.72 7.90
CA THR A 114 11.30 14.26 8.72
C THR A 114 10.82 14.99 9.99
N THR A 115 9.52 15.04 10.24
CA THR A 115 8.98 15.69 11.43
C THR A 115 9.40 14.96 12.71
N PRO A 116 9.87 15.67 13.75
CA PRO A 116 10.20 15.05 15.02
C PRO A 116 8.97 14.38 15.62
N THR A 117 9.14 13.13 16.04
CA THR A 117 8.05 12.32 16.60
C THR A 117 7.92 12.56 18.11
N PRO A 118 6.69 12.71 18.64
CA PRO A 118 6.48 12.82 20.08
C PRO A 118 7.00 11.57 20.84
N PRO A 119 7.55 11.73 22.05
CA PRO A 119 8.10 10.61 22.84
C PRO A 119 7.11 9.47 23.11
N ILE A 120 5.82 9.76 23.13
CA ILE A 120 4.72 8.80 23.35
C ILE A 120 4.68 7.71 22.26
N LEU A 121 5.14 8.01 21.04
CA LEU A 121 5.16 7.09 19.91
C LEU A 121 6.33 6.09 19.95
N HIS A 122 7.23 6.21 20.91
CA HIS A 122 8.37 5.30 21.10
C HIS A 122 8.04 4.06 21.98
N SER A 123 6.79 3.94 22.44
CA SER A 123 6.34 2.77 23.21
C SER A 123 6.38 1.50 22.35
N ILE A 124 6.90 0.39 22.90
CA ILE A 124 6.95 -0.92 22.22
C ILE A 124 5.54 -1.44 21.86
N TRP A 125 4.53 -1.05 22.64
CA TRP A 125 3.13 -1.41 22.40
C TRP A 125 2.47 -0.61 21.27
N PHE A 126 3.09 0.51 20.86
CA PHE A 126 2.57 1.34 19.78
C PHE A 126 2.56 0.58 18.43
N ILE A 127 3.62 -0.16 18.14
CA ILE A 127 3.78 -0.88 16.86
C ILE A 127 2.64 -1.89 16.63
N PRO A 128 2.39 -2.88 17.52
CA PRO A 128 1.32 -3.85 17.31
C PRO A 128 -0.07 -3.19 17.30
N HIS A 129 -0.28 -2.19 18.15
CA HIS A 129 -1.55 -1.46 18.22
C HIS A 129 -1.89 -0.75 16.90
N VAL A 130 -0.97 0.03 16.36
CA VAL A 130 -1.17 0.75 15.09
C VAL A 130 -1.29 -0.22 13.91
N SER A 131 -0.49 -1.29 13.88
CA SER A 131 -0.58 -2.30 12.82
C SER A 131 -1.95 -2.98 12.78
N LEU A 132 -2.53 -3.33 13.93
CA LEU A 132 -3.87 -3.91 14.01
C LEU A 132 -4.94 -2.92 13.50
N TYR A 133 -4.83 -1.63 13.84
CA TYR A 133 -5.74 -0.61 13.30
C TYR A 133 -5.63 -0.48 11.78
N MET A 134 -4.41 -0.48 11.22
CA MET A 134 -4.20 -0.38 9.77
C MET A 134 -4.83 -1.55 9.03
N VAL A 135 -4.65 -2.78 9.53
CA VAL A 135 -5.28 -3.99 8.96
C VAL A 135 -6.80 -3.88 9.05
N SER A 136 -7.34 -3.48 10.21
CA SER A 136 -8.79 -3.34 10.41
C SER A 136 -9.40 -2.31 9.47
N TYR A 137 -8.75 -1.16 9.29
CA TYR A 137 -9.21 -0.13 8.35
C TYR A 137 -9.12 -0.58 6.89
N ALA A 138 -8.10 -1.36 6.53
CA ALA A 138 -7.98 -1.91 5.18
C ALA A 138 -9.12 -2.90 4.90
N ILE A 139 -9.47 -3.77 5.85
CA ILE A 139 -10.58 -4.70 5.74
C ILE A 139 -11.92 -3.94 5.65
N LEU A 140 -12.12 -2.95 6.52
CA LEU A 140 -13.32 -2.12 6.51
C LEU A 140 -13.47 -1.35 5.20
N GLY A 141 -12.40 -0.76 4.67
CA GLY A 141 -12.40 -0.09 3.38
C GLY A 141 -12.78 -1.02 2.23
N CYS A 142 -12.23 -2.22 2.21
CA CYS A 142 -12.60 -3.24 1.22
C CYS A 142 -14.06 -3.70 1.37
N ALA A 143 -14.53 -3.87 2.61
CA ALA A 143 -15.93 -4.23 2.88
C ALA A 143 -16.90 -3.13 2.43
N ALA A 144 -16.56 -1.86 2.67
CA ALA A 144 -17.36 -0.72 2.21
C ALA A 144 -17.47 -0.69 0.68
N ILE A 145 -16.35 -0.91 -0.04
CA ILE A 145 -16.36 -1.00 -1.50
C ILE A 145 -17.26 -2.14 -1.99
N LEU A 146 -17.15 -3.32 -1.38
CA LEU A 146 -18.01 -4.47 -1.74
C LEU A 146 -19.48 -4.19 -1.48
N SER A 147 -19.82 -3.46 -0.40
CA SER A 147 -21.18 -3.08 -0.07
C SER A 147 -21.77 -2.11 -1.10
N ILE A 148 -20.98 -1.19 -1.65
CA ILE A 148 -21.43 -0.26 -2.69
C ILE A 148 -21.65 -0.98 -4.03
N MET A 149 -20.89 -2.06 -4.27
CA MET A 149 -20.95 -2.83 -5.52
C MET A 149 -22.07 -3.87 -5.55
N ASN A 150 -22.72 -4.15 -4.44
CA ASN A 150 -23.81 -5.13 -4.33
C ASN A 150 -25.16 -4.45 -4.46
#